data_1da671ecb50af5d99be418f2d7c9dbec
#
_entry.id   1da671ecb50af5d99be418f2d7c9dbec
#
_cell.length_a   1.000
_cell.length_b   1.000
_cell.length_c   1.000
_cell.angle_alpha   90.00
_cell.angle_beta   90.00
_cell.angle_gamma   90.00
#
_symmetry.space_group_name_H-M   'P 1'
#
loop_
_entity.id
_entity.type
_entity.pdbx_description
1 polymer ?
#
loop_
_entity_poly.entity_id
_entity_poly.type
_entity_poly.pdbx_seq_one_letter_code
_entity_poly.pdbx_strand_id
1 'polypeptide(L)'
;TFTETVKTQEQIERIFLCGGLSAGAAGAIGVAQMVVYHLCLRTGSNIHKLFNPFWRFLDLAVEKLVVFLPDFISSNMASKTFHTFSTRACSTFSNPLFFATFCVSMLPFDEYVFLCSKSVKRQIIGFGCCLAAIGGVALSYSRGPYLFAVIVFALLFLYGGKKCLKLLALGGVGFCAIVIFADGIFKRVLTLISGRDLSVNTRKSVWDAAFKMLHERPIFGYGTGFDNVRQTLHGVYNVKQPHAHNIFLEAWLENGVLGALLLAAIFIVFFINAFRLYRRKGRTRDYAVTLFASVTGFLLCGMTDCVFYGLKPLQYMMMIFGLSQAVFSLYLSKSEAENEHTVNK
;
A
#
# COMPACT_ATOMS: atom_id res chain seq x y z
N THR A 1 6.35 22.49 0.90
CA THR A 1 5.31 21.48 1.13
C THR A 1 4.50 21.21 -0.16
N PHE A 2 3.78 20.08 -0.23
CA PHE A 2 2.90 19.79 -1.37
C PHE A 2 1.86 20.90 -1.61
N THR A 3 1.31 21.49 -0.55
CA THR A 3 0.35 22.61 -0.62
C THR A 3 0.93 23.88 -1.24
N GLU A 4 2.21 24.11 -1.12
CA GLU A 4 2.89 25.26 -1.75
C GLU A 4 3.23 24.99 -3.20
N THR A 5 3.48 23.73 -3.56
CA THR A 5 3.95 23.32 -4.89
C THR A 5 2.80 22.99 -5.84
N VAL A 6 1.77 22.29 -5.34
CA VAL A 6 0.64 21.81 -6.14
C VAL A 6 -0.48 22.85 -6.11
N LYS A 7 -0.57 23.68 -7.13
CA LYS A 7 -1.54 24.79 -7.24
C LYS A 7 -2.51 24.66 -8.41
N THR A 8 -2.28 23.68 -9.31
CA THR A 8 -3.09 23.53 -10.51
C THR A 8 -3.63 22.10 -10.66
N GLN A 9 -4.77 22.00 -11.33
CA GLN A 9 -5.36 20.71 -11.68
C GLN A 9 -4.40 19.85 -12.52
N GLU A 10 -3.65 20.46 -13.43
CA GLU A 10 -2.70 19.75 -14.28
C GLU A 10 -1.58 19.10 -13.46
N GLN A 11 -1.07 19.78 -12.43
CA GLN A 11 -0.08 19.22 -11.51
C GLN A 11 -0.64 18.00 -10.76
N ILE A 12 -1.89 18.06 -10.27
CA ILE A 12 -2.55 16.94 -9.63
C ILE A 12 -2.64 15.74 -10.59
N GLU A 13 -3.11 15.97 -11.82
CA GLU A 13 -3.24 14.92 -12.83
C GLU A 13 -1.89 14.30 -13.22
N ARG A 14 -0.82 15.10 -13.26
CA ARG A 14 0.55 14.59 -13.47
C ARG A 14 1.01 13.72 -12.33
N ILE A 15 0.75 14.10 -11.09
CA ILE A 15 1.11 13.31 -9.90
C ILE A 15 0.32 12.00 -9.88
N PHE A 16 -0.98 12.03 -10.22
CA PHE A 16 -1.80 10.82 -10.33
C PHE A 16 -1.25 9.88 -11.40
N LEU A 17 -0.85 10.43 -12.55
CA LEU A 17 -0.20 9.64 -13.60
C LEU A 17 1.13 9.02 -13.11
N CYS A 18 1.96 9.79 -12.40
CA CYS A 18 3.22 9.27 -11.83
C CYS A 18 2.96 8.17 -10.80
N GLY A 19 1.94 8.34 -9.94
CA GLY A 19 1.53 7.32 -8.98
C GLY A 19 1.12 6.02 -9.66
N GLY A 20 0.26 6.09 -10.68
CA GLY A 20 -0.13 4.94 -11.47
C GLY A 20 1.04 4.30 -12.21
N LEU A 21 1.86 5.08 -12.91
CA LEU A 21 3.06 4.54 -13.59
C LEU A 21 4.00 3.82 -12.62
N SER A 22 4.15 4.32 -11.39
CA SER A 22 5.01 3.68 -10.39
C SER A 22 4.45 2.33 -9.93
N ALA A 23 3.13 2.22 -9.78
CA ALA A 23 2.46 0.96 -9.46
C ALA A 23 2.56 -0.05 -10.59
N GLY A 24 2.29 0.39 -11.82
CA GLY A 24 2.40 -0.43 -13.01
C GLY A 24 3.83 -0.96 -13.21
N ALA A 25 4.84 -0.11 -13.04
CA ALA A 25 6.24 -0.52 -13.12
C ALA A 25 6.61 -1.52 -12.03
N ALA A 26 6.25 -1.25 -10.78
CA ALA A 26 6.50 -2.18 -9.67
C ALA A 26 5.78 -3.52 -9.88
N GLY A 27 4.54 -3.49 -10.34
CA GLY A 27 3.76 -4.68 -10.67
C GLY A 27 4.42 -5.50 -11.80
N ALA A 28 4.82 -4.84 -12.89
CA ALA A 28 5.49 -5.48 -14.02
C ALA A 28 6.82 -6.14 -13.61
N ILE A 29 7.62 -5.47 -12.78
CA ILE A 29 8.84 -6.05 -12.21
C ILE A 29 8.52 -7.29 -11.37
N GLY A 30 7.49 -7.24 -10.50
CA GLY A 30 7.06 -8.37 -9.70
C GLY A 30 6.60 -9.56 -10.55
N VAL A 31 5.83 -9.31 -11.62
CA VAL A 31 5.42 -10.34 -12.58
C VAL A 31 6.64 -10.95 -13.27
N ALA A 32 7.55 -10.10 -13.78
CA ALA A 32 8.78 -10.55 -14.44
C ALA A 32 9.65 -11.42 -13.52
N GLN A 33 9.79 -11.05 -12.24
CA GLN A 33 10.50 -11.87 -11.24
C GLN A 33 9.91 -13.29 -11.16
N MET A 34 8.60 -13.42 -11.12
CA MET A 34 7.92 -14.72 -11.02
C MET A 34 8.01 -15.52 -12.30
N VAL A 35 7.91 -14.89 -13.47
CA VAL A 35 8.11 -15.54 -14.77
C VAL A 35 9.51 -16.14 -14.85
N VAL A 36 10.54 -15.35 -14.53
CA VAL A 36 11.92 -15.82 -14.54
C VAL A 36 12.14 -16.93 -13.51
N TYR A 37 11.58 -16.82 -12.30
CA TYR A 37 11.65 -17.88 -11.30
C TYR A 37 11.07 -19.20 -11.80
N HIS A 38 9.87 -19.20 -12.37
CA HIS A 38 9.23 -20.41 -12.91
C HIS A 38 9.96 -20.98 -14.14
N LEU A 39 10.51 -20.12 -15.00
CA LEU A 39 11.34 -20.58 -16.11
C LEU A 39 12.61 -21.28 -15.62
N CYS A 40 13.28 -20.72 -14.61
CA CYS A 40 14.45 -21.35 -13.97
C CYS A 40 14.13 -22.71 -13.36
N LEU A 41 12.98 -22.83 -12.69
CA LEU A 41 12.53 -24.11 -12.13
C LEU A 41 12.27 -25.16 -13.20
N ARG A 42 11.64 -24.77 -14.31
CA ARG A 42 11.29 -25.71 -15.41
C ARG A 42 12.50 -26.15 -16.24
N THR A 43 13.45 -25.25 -16.44
CA THR A 43 14.61 -25.53 -17.31
C THR A 43 15.83 -26.04 -16.55
N GLY A 44 15.78 -26.08 -15.22
CA GLY A 44 16.94 -26.38 -14.38
C GLY A 44 18.09 -25.39 -14.56
N SER A 45 17.84 -24.27 -15.24
CA SER A 45 18.85 -23.31 -15.63
C SER A 45 19.18 -22.32 -14.49
N ASN A 46 20.46 -21.98 -14.38
CA ASN A 46 20.95 -20.98 -13.44
C ASN A 46 20.76 -19.53 -13.97
N ILE A 47 19.71 -19.25 -14.75
CA ILE A 47 19.43 -17.92 -15.32
C ILE A 47 19.35 -16.87 -14.20
N HIS A 48 18.91 -17.24 -12.99
CA HIS A 48 18.93 -16.35 -11.83
C HIS A 48 20.33 -15.79 -11.54
N LYS A 49 21.41 -16.53 -11.84
CA LYS A 49 22.79 -16.02 -11.69
C LYS A 49 23.11 -14.92 -12.70
N LEU A 50 22.46 -14.91 -13.86
CA LEU A 50 22.63 -13.87 -14.88
C LEU A 50 22.03 -12.53 -14.45
N PHE A 51 20.92 -12.57 -13.70
CA PHE A 51 20.25 -11.35 -13.19
C PHE A 51 20.80 -10.88 -11.85
N ASN A 52 21.57 -11.71 -11.11
CA ASN A 52 22.22 -11.32 -9.86
C ASN A 52 23.11 -10.06 -9.98
N PRO A 53 23.93 -9.87 -11.04
CA PRO A 53 24.72 -8.65 -11.18
C PRO A 53 23.84 -7.39 -11.31
N PHE A 54 22.72 -7.47 -12.04
CA PHE A 54 21.80 -6.34 -12.21
C PHE A 54 21.12 -5.98 -10.88
N TRP A 55 20.65 -6.95 -10.13
CA TRP A 55 20.05 -6.72 -8.81
C TRP A 55 21.08 -6.23 -7.81
N ARG A 56 22.30 -6.76 -7.82
CA ARG A 56 23.42 -6.26 -7.00
C ARG A 56 23.80 -4.81 -7.38
N PHE A 57 23.77 -4.47 -8.64
CA PHE A 57 24.03 -3.10 -9.09
C PHE A 57 22.95 -2.14 -8.55
N LEU A 58 21.68 -2.53 -8.60
CA LEU A 58 20.58 -1.74 -8.03
C LEU A 58 20.70 -1.61 -6.50
N ASP A 59 21.07 -2.69 -5.80
CA ASP A 59 21.34 -2.64 -4.36
C ASP A 59 22.49 -1.69 -4.02
N LEU A 60 23.59 -1.77 -4.75
CA LEU A 60 24.76 -0.88 -4.60
C LEU A 60 24.42 0.58 -4.93
N ALA A 61 23.59 0.82 -5.94
CA ALA A 61 23.15 2.16 -6.31
C ALA A 61 22.26 2.77 -5.21
N VAL A 62 21.38 1.96 -4.62
CA VAL A 62 20.54 2.36 -3.50
C VAL A 62 21.38 2.57 -2.24
N GLU A 63 22.34 1.67 -1.93
CA GLU A 63 23.27 1.84 -0.81
C GLU A 63 24.08 3.14 -0.92
N LYS A 64 24.60 3.47 -2.11
CA LYS A 64 25.31 4.74 -2.32
C LYS A 64 24.43 5.97 -2.16
N LEU A 65 23.15 5.87 -2.57
CA LEU A 65 22.19 6.97 -2.37
C LEU A 65 21.84 7.14 -0.87
N VAL A 66 21.84 6.06 -0.12
CA VAL A 66 21.52 5.98 1.31
C VAL A 66 22.59 6.62 2.20
N VAL A 67 23.85 6.64 1.76
CA VAL A 67 24.95 7.30 2.48
C VAL A 67 24.72 8.81 2.71
N PHE A 68 23.86 9.44 1.90
CA PHE A 68 23.46 10.84 2.08
C PHE A 68 22.24 11.04 3.01
N LEU A 69 21.68 9.95 3.56
CA LEU A 69 20.52 10.02 4.46
C LEU A 69 20.95 9.88 5.92
N PRO A 70 20.19 10.48 6.88
CA PRO A 70 20.46 10.30 8.30
C PRO A 70 20.56 8.83 8.71
N ASP A 71 21.41 8.49 9.67
CA ASP A 71 21.73 7.12 10.09
C ASP A 71 20.50 6.27 10.44
N PHE A 72 19.48 6.88 11.03
CA PHE A 72 18.23 6.19 11.34
C PHE A 72 17.47 5.73 10.09
N ILE A 73 17.60 6.44 8.96
CA ILE A 73 17.00 6.07 7.66
C ILE A 73 17.88 5.04 6.97
N SER A 74 19.21 5.18 7.05
CA SER A 74 20.18 4.29 6.45
C SER A 74 20.12 2.88 7.03
N SER A 75 19.97 2.73 8.35
CA SER A 75 19.86 1.43 9.01
C SER A 75 18.65 0.61 8.59
N ASN A 76 17.53 1.27 8.26
CA ASN A 76 16.31 0.63 7.77
C ASN A 76 16.32 0.34 6.25
N MET A 77 17.13 1.07 5.48
CA MET A 77 17.31 0.82 4.05
C MET A 77 18.37 -0.25 3.74
N ALA A 78 19.38 -0.41 4.59
CA ALA A 78 20.45 -1.39 4.42
C ALA A 78 19.97 -2.85 4.55
N SER A 79 18.77 -3.11 5.03
CA SER A 79 18.17 -4.44 5.01
C SER A 79 17.77 -4.82 3.58
N LYS A 80 18.71 -5.50 2.87
CA LYS A 80 18.54 -6.24 1.61
C LYS A 80 17.33 -5.83 0.76
N THR A 81 17.47 -4.77 0.00
CA THR A 81 16.40 -4.13 -0.79
C THR A 81 15.92 -5.02 -1.93
N PHE A 82 16.75 -5.95 -2.39
CA PHE A 82 16.45 -6.87 -3.47
C PHE A 82 16.71 -8.31 -3.04
N HIS A 83 15.67 -8.96 -2.49
CA HIS A 83 15.76 -10.39 -2.23
C HIS A 83 15.86 -11.15 -3.55
N THR A 84 16.97 -11.85 -3.71
CA THR A 84 17.15 -12.90 -4.70
C THR A 84 15.97 -13.84 -4.69
N PHE A 85 15.34 -14.03 -5.85
CA PHE A 85 14.35 -15.05 -6.21
C PHE A 85 13.62 -15.71 -5.03
N SER A 86 12.58 -15.06 -4.60
CA SER A 86 11.63 -15.61 -3.64
C SER A 86 10.54 -16.36 -4.39
N THR A 87 9.95 -17.37 -3.76
CA THR A 87 8.73 -18.03 -4.23
C THR A 87 7.52 -17.08 -4.30
N ARG A 88 7.72 -15.80 -4.01
CA ARG A 88 6.71 -14.74 -3.94
C ARG A 88 7.25 -13.47 -4.58
N ALA A 89 6.42 -12.76 -5.35
CA ALA A 89 6.81 -11.49 -5.94
C ALA A 89 7.01 -10.42 -4.85
N CYS A 90 8.14 -9.75 -4.89
CA CYS A 90 8.48 -8.64 -4.00
C CYS A 90 8.74 -7.33 -4.78
N SER A 91 8.96 -7.41 -6.09
CA SER A 91 9.43 -6.27 -6.89
C SER A 91 10.68 -5.63 -6.28
N THR A 92 10.65 -4.34 -6.04
CA THR A 92 11.73 -3.58 -5.38
C THR A 92 11.55 -3.44 -3.86
N PHE A 93 10.60 -4.16 -3.27
CA PHE A 93 10.32 -4.11 -1.82
C PHE A 93 11.02 -5.24 -1.08
N SER A 94 11.35 -5.01 0.18
CA SER A 94 11.97 -6.02 1.05
C SER A 94 11.02 -7.16 1.46
N ASN A 95 9.71 -6.94 1.36
CA ASN A 95 8.68 -7.88 1.78
C ASN A 95 7.55 -7.96 0.73
N PRO A 96 7.08 -9.16 0.33
CA PRO A 96 5.95 -9.35 -0.56
C PRO A 96 4.68 -8.63 -0.11
N LEU A 97 4.45 -8.53 1.19
CA LEU A 97 3.29 -7.82 1.73
C LEU A 97 3.40 -6.32 1.51
N PHE A 98 4.58 -5.71 1.73
CA PHE A 98 4.78 -4.28 1.47
C PHE A 98 4.62 -3.95 0.00
N PHE A 99 5.10 -4.83 -0.88
CA PHE A 99 4.88 -4.72 -2.32
C PHE A 99 3.39 -4.79 -2.67
N ALA A 100 2.67 -5.79 -2.14
CA ALA A 100 1.23 -5.93 -2.39
C ALA A 100 0.43 -4.75 -1.82
N THR A 101 0.81 -4.24 -0.63
CA THR A 101 0.21 -3.04 -0.04
C THR A 101 0.38 -1.83 -0.95
N PHE A 102 1.57 -1.64 -1.51
CA PHE A 102 1.83 -0.58 -2.47
C PHE A 102 0.93 -0.71 -3.70
N CYS A 103 0.87 -1.90 -4.32
CA CYS A 103 0.01 -2.13 -5.48
C CYS A 103 -1.47 -1.86 -5.17
N VAL A 104 -2.00 -2.36 -4.04
CA VAL A 104 -3.39 -2.14 -3.63
C VAL A 104 -3.68 -0.65 -3.39
N SER A 105 -2.75 0.07 -2.76
CA SER A 105 -2.91 1.49 -2.46
C SER A 105 -2.81 2.38 -3.69
N MET A 106 -1.99 1.99 -4.68
CA MET A 106 -1.78 2.77 -5.90
C MET A 106 -2.74 2.42 -7.04
N LEU A 107 -3.40 1.26 -6.97
CA LEU A 107 -4.37 0.81 -7.97
C LEU A 107 -5.44 1.85 -8.31
N PRO A 108 -5.99 2.63 -7.34
CA PRO A 108 -6.93 3.72 -7.66
C PRO A 108 -6.35 4.83 -8.54
N PHE A 109 -5.04 5.06 -8.49
CA PHE A 109 -4.38 6.03 -9.37
C PHE A 109 -4.31 5.52 -10.82
N ASP A 110 -4.00 4.22 -10.99
CA ASP A 110 -4.02 3.56 -12.31
C ASP A 110 -5.42 3.63 -12.93
N GLU A 111 -6.43 3.34 -12.11
CA GLU A 111 -7.83 3.41 -12.52
C GLU A 111 -8.23 4.84 -12.90
N TYR A 112 -7.85 5.84 -12.10
CA TYR A 112 -8.09 7.24 -12.44
C TYR A 112 -7.50 7.59 -13.81
N VAL A 113 -6.25 7.19 -14.06
CA VAL A 113 -5.58 7.42 -15.34
C VAL A 113 -6.34 6.74 -16.49
N PHE A 114 -6.80 5.51 -16.28
CA PHE A 114 -7.57 4.76 -17.28
C PHE A 114 -8.92 5.39 -17.57
N LEU A 115 -9.69 5.76 -16.55
CA LEU A 115 -11.10 6.17 -16.70
C LEU A 115 -11.28 7.67 -16.94
N CYS A 116 -10.40 8.50 -16.41
CA CYS A 116 -10.57 9.94 -16.37
C CYS A 116 -9.68 10.71 -17.36
N SER A 117 -8.67 10.04 -17.96
CA SER A 117 -7.80 10.69 -18.95
C SER A 117 -8.55 10.97 -20.26
N LYS A 118 -8.30 12.14 -20.87
CA LYS A 118 -8.85 12.50 -22.17
C LYS A 118 -8.14 11.80 -23.33
N SER A 119 -6.88 11.42 -23.15
CA SER A 119 -6.05 10.82 -24.18
C SER A 119 -6.18 9.29 -24.16
N VAL A 120 -6.53 8.70 -25.31
CA VAL A 120 -6.59 7.24 -25.48
C VAL A 120 -5.26 6.57 -25.13
N LYS A 121 -4.14 7.21 -25.49
CA LYS A 121 -2.80 6.70 -25.14
C LYS A 121 -2.63 6.57 -23.62
N ARG A 122 -3.05 7.58 -22.84
CA ARG A 122 -2.99 7.52 -21.36
C ARG A 122 -3.96 6.49 -20.81
N GLN A 123 -5.14 6.31 -21.40
CA GLN A 123 -6.07 5.25 -20.99
C GLN A 123 -5.47 3.86 -21.16
N ILE A 124 -4.84 3.59 -22.32
CA ILE A 124 -4.15 2.30 -22.56
C ILE A 124 -3.01 2.08 -21.55
N ILE A 125 -2.22 3.11 -21.26
CA ILE A 125 -1.16 3.04 -20.25
C ILE A 125 -1.76 2.74 -18.88
N GLY A 126 -2.77 3.49 -18.43
CA GLY A 126 -3.43 3.26 -17.14
C GLY A 126 -4.03 1.86 -17.03
N PHE A 127 -4.63 1.36 -18.10
CA PHE A 127 -5.13 -0.03 -18.15
C PHE A 127 -4.00 -1.07 -18.00
N GLY A 128 -2.90 -0.90 -18.73
CA GLY A 128 -1.73 -1.78 -18.60
C GLY A 128 -1.12 -1.75 -17.20
N CYS A 129 -1.06 -0.58 -16.58
CA CYS A 129 -0.60 -0.40 -15.20
C CYS A 129 -1.53 -1.11 -14.19
N CYS A 130 -2.87 -0.98 -14.36
CA CYS A 130 -3.83 -1.74 -13.55
C CYS A 130 -3.58 -3.24 -13.62
N LEU A 131 -3.42 -3.79 -14.82
CA LEU A 131 -3.15 -5.22 -15.00
C LEU A 131 -1.83 -5.65 -14.34
N ALA A 132 -0.79 -4.86 -14.48
CA ALA A 132 0.51 -5.12 -13.87
C ALA A 132 0.43 -5.08 -12.34
N ALA A 133 -0.25 -4.08 -11.75
CA ALA A 133 -0.46 -3.97 -10.31
C ALA A 133 -1.27 -5.16 -9.76
N ILE A 134 -2.36 -5.54 -10.43
CA ILE A 134 -3.18 -6.72 -10.07
C ILE A 134 -2.34 -7.99 -10.14
N GLY A 135 -1.56 -8.17 -11.21
CA GLY A 135 -0.62 -9.29 -11.35
C GLY A 135 0.41 -9.32 -10.22
N GLY A 136 0.94 -8.17 -9.85
CA GLY A 136 1.84 -8.01 -8.71
C GLY A 136 1.20 -8.45 -7.39
N VAL A 137 -0.03 -7.99 -7.10
CA VAL A 137 -0.79 -8.41 -5.91
C VAL A 137 -0.98 -9.93 -5.92
N ALA A 138 -1.45 -10.50 -7.04
CA ALA A 138 -1.69 -11.93 -7.16
C ALA A 138 -0.42 -12.76 -6.89
N LEU A 139 0.69 -12.40 -7.53
CA LEU A 139 1.96 -13.13 -7.43
C LEU A 139 2.75 -12.83 -6.13
N SER A 140 2.31 -11.84 -5.34
CA SER A 140 2.83 -11.64 -3.99
C SER A 140 2.48 -12.77 -3.03
N TYR A 141 1.47 -13.59 -3.36
CA TYR A 141 0.90 -14.62 -2.52
C TYR A 141 0.52 -14.13 -1.11
N SER A 142 0.12 -12.85 -1.00
CA SER A 142 -0.29 -12.21 0.24
C SER A 142 -1.82 -12.18 0.34
N ARG A 143 -2.39 -12.95 1.27
CA ARG A 143 -3.85 -13.21 1.35
C ARG A 143 -4.66 -11.98 1.73
N GLY A 144 -4.17 -11.18 2.70
CA GLY A 144 -4.84 -9.94 3.11
C GLY A 144 -5.00 -8.98 1.95
N PRO A 145 -3.92 -8.61 1.23
CA PRO A 145 -3.99 -7.78 0.04
C PRO A 145 -4.96 -8.26 -1.06
N TYR A 146 -5.19 -9.58 -1.21
CA TYR A 146 -6.21 -10.07 -2.16
C TYR A 146 -7.61 -9.59 -1.78
N LEU A 147 -7.99 -9.81 -0.51
CA LEU A 147 -9.29 -9.36 0.01
C LEU A 147 -9.40 -7.85 -0.07
N PHE A 148 -8.34 -7.13 0.27
CA PHE A 148 -8.34 -5.67 0.27
C PHE A 148 -8.39 -5.07 -1.13
N ALA A 149 -7.75 -5.70 -2.12
CA ALA A 149 -7.90 -5.33 -3.51
C ALA A 149 -9.36 -5.45 -3.97
N VAL A 150 -10.04 -6.54 -3.61
CA VAL A 150 -11.48 -6.70 -3.89
C VAL A 150 -12.32 -5.60 -3.24
N ILE A 151 -12.03 -5.25 -1.97
CA ILE A 151 -12.74 -4.17 -1.27
C ILE A 151 -12.47 -2.82 -1.94
N VAL A 152 -11.23 -2.52 -2.33
CA VAL A 152 -10.87 -1.31 -3.06
C VAL A 152 -11.62 -1.24 -4.40
N PHE A 153 -11.66 -2.33 -5.16
CA PHE A 153 -12.47 -2.38 -6.40
C PHE A 153 -13.96 -2.17 -6.15
N ALA A 154 -14.50 -2.78 -5.09
CA ALA A 154 -15.90 -2.57 -4.74
C ALA A 154 -16.20 -1.11 -4.39
N LEU A 155 -15.32 -0.47 -3.62
CA LEU A 155 -15.42 0.97 -3.31
C LEU A 155 -15.37 1.82 -4.59
N LEU A 156 -14.41 1.55 -5.47
CA LEU A 156 -14.28 2.26 -6.74
C LEU A 156 -15.53 2.08 -7.59
N PHE A 157 -16.12 0.90 -7.61
CA PHE A 157 -17.38 0.63 -8.32
C PHE A 157 -18.56 1.41 -7.73
N LEU A 158 -18.72 1.36 -6.40
CA LEU A 158 -19.83 2.02 -5.71
C LEU A 158 -19.79 3.54 -5.87
N TYR A 159 -18.61 4.13 -5.80
CA TYR A 159 -18.44 5.58 -5.84
C TYR A 159 -18.11 6.13 -7.23
N GLY A 160 -17.38 5.36 -8.04
CA GLY A 160 -17.02 5.72 -9.42
C GLY A 160 -18.12 5.46 -10.47
N GLY A 161 -19.13 4.67 -10.10
CA GLY A 161 -20.28 4.34 -10.94
C GLY A 161 -19.95 3.41 -12.11
N LYS A 162 -20.81 3.44 -13.14
CA LYS A 162 -20.74 2.52 -14.29
C LYS A 162 -19.39 2.54 -15.06
N LYS A 163 -18.59 3.59 -14.91
CA LYS A 163 -17.25 3.66 -15.52
C LYS A 163 -16.33 2.53 -15.04
N CYS A 164 -16.46 2.15 -13.77
CA CYS A 164 -15.63 1.12 -13.15
C CYS A 164 -16.05 -0.31 -13.52
N LEU A 165 -17.23 -0.52 -14.10
CA LEU A 165 -17.73 -1.85 -14.48
C LEU A 165 -16.82 -2.54 -15.49
N LYS A 166 -16.23 -1.79 -16.43
CA LYS A 166 -15.28 -2.33 -17.42
C LYS A 166 -14.01 -2.81 -16.73
N LEU A 167 -13.56 -2.12 -15.69
CA LEU A 167 -12.38 -2.47 -14.91
C LEU A 167 -12.65 -3.70 -14.05
N LEU A 168 -13.83 -3.80 -13.46
CA LEU A 168 -14.25 -4.93 -12.67
C LEU A 168 -14.33 -6.21 -13.53
N ALA A 169 -14.90 -6.09 -14.73
CA ALA A 169 -14.96 -7.22 -15.67
C ALA A 169 -13.55 -7.67 -16.10
N LEU A 170 -12.69 -6.73 -16.48
CA LEU A 170 -11.33 -7.02 -16.93
C LEU A 170 -10.40 -7.45 -15.78
N GLY A 171 -10.50 -6.78 -14.61
CA GLY A 171 -9.77 -7.17 -13.41
C GLY A 171 -10.21 -8.53 -12.88
N GLY A 172 -11.51 -8.83 -12.92
CA GLY A 172 -12.07 -10.12 -12.57
C GLY A 172 -11.60 -11.22 -13.51
N VAL A 173 -11.63 -11.00 -14.82
CA VAL A 173 -11.10 -11.94 -15.81
C VAL A 173 -9.60 -12.16 -15.62
N GLY A 174 -8.82 -11.08 -15.42
CA GLY A 174 -7.38 -11.19 -15.17
C GLY A 174 -7.07 -11.93 -13.86
N PHE A 175 -7.80 -11.64 -12.79
CA PHE A 175 -7.65 -12.33 -11.51
C PHE A 175 -8.04 -13.82 -11.64
N CYS A 176 -9.16 -14.14 -12.27
CA CYS A 176 -9.56 -15.52 -12.52
C CYS A 176 -8.53 -16.29 -13.35
N ALA A 177 -7.99 -15.66 -14.40
CA ALA A 177 -6.94 -16.26 -15.21
C ALA A 177 -5.68 -16.55 -14.35
N ILE A 178 -5.25 -15.61 -13.52
CA ILE A 178 -4.10 -15.80 -12.63
C ILE A 178 -4.37 -16.90 -11.60
N VAL A 179 -5.58 -16.96 -11.02
CA VAL A 179 -5.98 -18.00 -10.07
C VAL A 179 -5.98 -19.39 -10.72
N ILE A 180 -6.46 -19.49 -11.96
CA ILE A 180 -6.50 -20.76 -12.72
C ILE A 180 -5.09 -21.24 -13.08
N PHE A 181 -4.19 -20.33 -13.49
CA PHE A 181 -2.85 -20.68 -13.92
C PHE A 181 -1.81 -20.80 -12.81
N ALA A 182 -2.11 -20.32 -11.61
CA ALA A 182 -1.20 -20.33 -10.46
C ALA A 182 -1.70 -21.28 -9.36
N ASP A 183 -1.36 -22.57 -9.46
CA ASP A 183 -1.73 -23.63 -8.49
C ASP A 183 -1.52 -23.23 -7.02
N GLY A 184 -0.54 -22.39 -6.75
CA GLY A 184 -0.24 -21.90 -5.41
C GLY A 184 -1.28 -20.94 -4.84
N ILE A 185 -2.01 -20.16 -5.67
CA ILE A 185 -3.02 -19.19 -5.23
C ILE A 185 -4.27 -19.92 -4.77
N PHE A 186 -4.75 -20.86 -5.55
CA PHE A 186 -5.94 -21.64 -5.24
C PHE A 186 -5.79 -22.41 -3.92
N LYS A 187 -4.65 -23.09 -3.72
CA LYS A 187 -4.33 -23.76 -2.44
C LYS A 187 -4.32 -22.80 -1.26
N ARG A 188 -3.83 -21.56 -1.43
CA ARG A 188 -3.80 -20.56 -0.37
C ARG A 188 -5.17 -19.99 -0.05
N VAL A 189 -6.04 -19.81 -1.03
CA VAL A 189 -7.44 -19.40 -0.81
C VAL A 189 -8.19 -20.51 -0.07
N LEU A 190 -8.01 -21.77 -0.45
CA LEU A 190 -8.62 -22.92 0.24
C LEU A 190 -8.16 -23.02 1.71
N THR A 191 -6.89 -22.75 2.02
CA THR A 191 -6.42 -22.76 3.43
C THR A 191 -7.03 -21.63 4.28
N LEU A 192 -7.41 -20.48 3.67
CA LEU A 192 -8.16 -19.43 4.37
C LEU A 192 -9.56 -19.93 4.75
N ILE A 193 -10.25 -20.59 3.82
CA ILE A 193 -11.62 -21.09 4.02
C ILE A 193 -11.65 -22.24 5.02
N SER A 194 -10.61 -23.08 5.04
CA SER A 194 -10.52 -24.27 5.91
C SER A 194 -10.14 -23.96 7.37
N GLY A 195 -9.87 -22.71 7.73
CA GLY A 195 -9.52 -22.30 9.09
C GLY A 195 -8.19 -22.86 9.65
N ARG A 196 -7.42 -23.58 8.85
CA ARG A 196 -6.12 -24.20 9.23
C ARG A 196 -4.91 -23.28 9.02
N ASP A 197 -5.13 -21.98 9.11
CA ASP A 197 -4.08 -21.01 8.82
C ASP A 197 -3.20 -20.75 10.05
N LEU A 198 -1.98 -21.27 10.02
CA LEU A 198 -0.95 -21.01 11.03
C LEU A 198 -0.72 -19.50 11.26
N SER A 199 -0.86 -18.68 10.22
CA SER A 199 -0.71 -17.22 10.31
C SER A 199 -1.78 -16.57 11.18
N VAL A 200 -3.01 -17.06 11.18
CA VAL A 200 -4.10 -16.56 12.04
C VAL A 200 -3.84 -16.91 13.50
N ASN A 201 -3.44 -18.15 13.77
CA ASN A 201 -3.11 -18.59 15.13
C ASN A 201 -1.91 -17.83 15.71
N THR A 202 -0.90 -17.57 14.87
CA THR A 202 0.25 -16.78 15.26
C THR A 202 -0.13 -15.34 15.61
N ARG A 203 -1.02 -14.70 14.81
CA ARG A 203 -1.52 -13.35 15.14
C ARG A 203 -2.32 -13.33 16.44
N LYS A 204 -3.12 -14.36 16.69
CA LYS A 204 -3.87 -14.47 17.94
C LYS A 204 -2.95 -14.47 19.14
N SER A 205 -1.89 -15.29 19.15
CA SER A 205 -0.92 -15.31 20.23
C SER A 205 -0.17 -13.98 20.42
N VAL A 206 0.13 -13.29 19.32
CA VAL A 206 0.73 -11.95 19.35
C VAL A 206 -0.23 -10.93 19.97
N TRP A 207 -1.50 -10.96 19.58
CA TRP A 207 -2.49 -10.03 20.11
C TRP A 207 -2.80 -10.28 21.58
N ASP A 208 -2.85 -11.54 22.01
CA ASP A 208 -3.01 -11.90 23.43
C ASP A 208 -1.85 -11.33 24.28
N ALA A 209 -0.61 -11.43 23.78
CA ALA A 209 0.55 -10.81 24.42
C ALA A 209 0.49 -9.28 24.39
N ALA A 210 0.15 -8.70 23.23
CA ALA A 210 0.03 -7.26 23.06
C ALA A 210 -1.02 -6.65 24.00
N PHE A 211 -2.17 -7.27 24.17
CA PHE A 211 -3.18 -6.80 25.14
C PHE A 211 -2.70 -6.86 26.58
N LYS A 212 -1.93 -7.89 26.97
CA LYS A 212 -1.30 -7.93 28.29
C LYS A 212 -0.30 -6.78 28.47
N MET A 213 0.56 -6.54 27.47
CA MET A 213 1.47 -5.40 27.45
C MET A 213 0.75 -4.07 27.60
N LEU A 214 -0.36 -3.88 26.88
CA LEU A 214 -1.18 -2.66 26.99
C LEU A 214 -1.80 -2.49 28.38
N HIS A 215 -2.15 -3.60 29.05
CA HIS A 215 -2.67 -3.55 30.41
C HIS A 215 -1.61 -3.09 31.42
N GLU A 216 -0.35 -3.44 31.20
CA GLU A 216 0.78 -3.03 32.03
C GLU A 216 1.17 -1.56 31.81
N ARG A 217 1.18 -1.10 30.56
CA ARG A 217 1.63 0.26 30.19
C ARG A 217 0.68 0.96 29.21
N PRO A 218 -0.57 1.27 29.61
CA PRO A 218 -1.60 1.76 28.69
C PRO A 218 -1.36 3.19 28.18
N ILE A 219 -0.74 4.05 29.00
CA ILE A 219 -0.65 5.52 28.74
C ILE A 219 0.57 5.86 27.90
N PHE A 220 1.75 5.37 28.30
CA PHE A 220 3.03 5.76 27.68
C PHE A 220 3.60 4.67 26.74
N GLY A 221 3.08 3.45 26.79
CA GLY A 221 3.60 2.33 26.02
C GLY A 221 5.00 1.89 26.46
N TYR A 222 5.72 1.25 25.54
CA TYR A 222 7.06 0.69 25.77
C TYR A 222 8.19 1.55 25.15
N GLY A 223 7.85 2.65 24.53
CA GLY A 223 8.77 3.56 23.84
C GLY A 223 8.79 3.32 22.33
N THR A 224 9.03 4.42 21.61
CA THR A 224 9.12 4.42 20.15
C THR A 224 10.24 3.52 19.66
N GLY A 225 9.98 2.80 18.59
CA GLY A 225 10.96 1.99 17.87
C GLY A 225 10.72 0.50 18.00
N PHE A 226 10.93 -0.15 16.88
CA PHE A 226 10.71 -1.57 16.66
C PHE A 226 11.32 -2.49 17.73
N ASP A 227 12.49 -2.16 18.27
CA ASP A 227 13.20 -3.06 19.17
C ASP A 227 12.59 -3.16 20.57
N ASN A 228 11.99 -2.09 21.09
CA ASN A 228 11.40 -2.09 22.44
C ASN A 228 10.22 -3.05 22.55
N VAL A 229 9.27 -2.94 21.62
CA VAL A 229 8.11 -3.84 21.55
C VAL A 229 8.56 -5.27 21.26
N ARG A 230 9.48 -5.46 20.31
CA ARG A 230 10.02 -6.76 19.94
C ARG A 230 10.71 -7.46 21.12
N GLN A 231 11.57 -6.76 21.85
CA GLN A 231 12.29 -7.34 23.01
C GLN A 231 11.33 -7.79 24.09
N THR A 232 10.25 -7.02 24.34
CA THR A 232 9.23 -7.40 25.33
C THR A 232 8.43 -8.60 24.84
N LEU A 233 7.97 -8.61 23.58
CA LEU A 233 7.24 -9.75 23.00
C LEU A 233 8.07 -11.04 23.07
N HIS A 234 9.38 -10.97 22.73
CA HIS A 234 10.26 -12.13 22.74
C HIS A 234 10.68 -12.53 24.14
N GLY A 235 11.16 -11.59 24.95
CA GLY A 235 11.79 -11.86 26.23
C GLY A 235 10.79 -12.18 27.36
N VAL A 236 9.65 -11.48 27.39
CA VAL A 236 8.66 -11.64 28.48
C VAL A 236 7.55 -12.62 28.08
N TYR A 237 7.03 -12.50 26.85
CA TYR A 237 5.87 -13.28 26.41
C TYR A 237 6.22 -14.47 25.53
N ASN A 238 7.51 -14.69 25.21
CA ASN A 238 8.00 -15.78 24.35
C ASN A 238 7.30 -15.87 22.99
N VAL A 239 6.92 -14.71 22.45
CA VAL A 239 6.27 -14.57 21.14
C VAL A 239 7.36 -14.30 20.10
N LYS A 240 7.49 -15.17 19.08
CA LYS A 240 8.54 -15.07 18.05
C LYS A 240 8.32 -13.92 17.05
N GLN A 241 7.11 -13.37 16.98
CA GLN A 241 6.79 -12.29 16.06
C GLN A 241 7.36 -10.96 16.57
N PRO A 242 7.90 -10.13 15.67
CA PRO A 242 8.58 -8.91 16.08
C PRO A 242 7.65 -7.71 16.32
N HIS A 243 6.37 -7.81 15.99
CA HIS A 243 5.40 -6.70 16.05
C HIS A 243 3.96 -7.20 16.12
N ALA A 244 3.00 -6.31 16.43
CA ALA A 244 1.61 -6.67 16.66
C ALA A 244 0.78 -6.97 15.40
N HIS A 245 1.32 -6.87 14.19
CA HIS A 245 0.59 -7.05 12.93
C HIS A 245 -0.68 -6.18 12.80
N ASN A 246 -0.67 -4.99 13.39
CA ASN A 246 -1.73 -4.00 13.29
C ASN A 246 -1.14 -2.62 13.64
N ILE A 247 -1.27 -1.65 12.73
CA ILE A 247 -0.64 -0.33 12.89
C ILE A 247 -1.14 0.45 14.10
N PHE A 248 -2.41 0.33 14.48
CA PHE A 248 -2.95 1.05 15.64
C PHE A 248 -2.52 0.39 16.95
N LEU A 249 -2.54 -0.94 16.99
CA LEU A 249 -2.09 -1.70 18.15
C LEU A 249 -0.60 -1.46 18.39
N GLU A 250 0.19 -1.44 17.33
CA GLU A 250 1.62 -1.13 17.41
C GLU A 250 1.87 0.30 17.87
N ALA A 251 1.16 1.28 17.30
CA ALA A 251 1.26 2.68 17.75
C ALA A 251 0.90 2.83 19.23
N TRP A 252 -0.06 2.04 19.72
CA TRP A 252 -0.41 2.03 21.15
C TRP A 252 0.68 1.39 22.01
N LEU A 253 1.23 0.26 21.57
CA LEU A 253 2.34 -0.39 22.26
C LEU A 253 3.59 0.48 22.35
N GLU A 254 3.93 1.19 21.28
CA GLU A 254 5.10 2.07 21.25
C GLU A 254 4.90 3.37 22.01
N ASN A 255 3.79 4.07 21.74
CA ASN A 255 3.59 5.48 22.13
C ASN A 255 2.42 5.67 23.09
N GLY A 256 1.87 4.59 23.62
CA GLY A 256 0.70 4.62 24.48
C GLY A 256 -0.59 5.02 23.76
N VAL A 257 -1.64 5.20 24.53
CA VAL A 257 -2.98 5.54 24.01
C VAL A 257 -2.97 6.83 23.18
N LEU A 258 -2.14 7.82 23.56
CA LEU A 258 -2.05 9.09 22.84
C LEU A 258 -1.52 8.86 21.39
N GLY A 259 -0.50 8.02 21.20
CA GLY A 259 0.03 7.69 19.88
C GLY A 259 -1.02 7.01 18.99
N ALA A 260 -1.77 6.06 19.54
CA ALA A 260 -2.86 5.40 18.80
C ALA A 260 -3.98 6.38 18.42
N LEU A 261 -4.38 7.28 19.34
CA LEU A 261 -5.41 8.28 19.09
C LEU A 261 -4.97 9.31 18.05
N LEU A 262 -3.71 9.77 18.09
CA LEU A 262 -3.18 10.70 17.09
C LEU A 262 -3.12 10.03 15.72
N LEU A 263 -2.68 8.78 15.63
CA LEU A 263 -2.70 8.03 14.37
C LEU A 263 -4.12 7.89 13.83
N ALA A 264 -5.09 7.52 14.68
CA ALA A 264 -6.50 7.42 14.30
C ALA A 264 -7.05 8.78 13.82
N ALA A 265 -6.73 9.87 14.52
CA ALA A 265 -7.16 11.21 14.17
C ALA A 265 -6.67 11.64 12.78
N ILE A 266 -5.45 11.29 12.40
CA ILE A 266 -4.92 11.57 11.04
C ILE A 266 -5.82 10.91 9.97
N PHE A 267 -6.17 9.64 10.13
CA PHE A 267 -7.05 8.95 9.19
C PHE A 267 -8.48 9.51 9.22
N ILE A 268 -9.02 9.81 10.40
CA ILE A 268 -10.37 10.38 10.54
C ILE A 268 -10.45 11.73 9.81
N VAL A 269 -9.51 12.64 10.06
CA VAL A 269 -9.47 13.94 9.39
C VAL A 269 -9.34 13.78 7.88
N PHE A 270 -8.48 12.85 7.42
CA PHE A 270 -8.37 12.53 6.02
C PHE A 270 -9.72 12.09 5.42
N PHE A 271 -10.41 11.14 6.04
CA PHE A 271 -11.67 10.61 5.52
C PHE A 271 -12.81 11.65 5.55
N ILE A 272 -12.86 12.51 6.57
CA ILE A 272 -13.79 13.64 6.61
C ILE A 272 -13.56 14.56 5.42
N ASN A 273 -12.32 14.95 5.16
CA ASN A 273 -12.00 15.84 4.03
C ASN A 273 -12.23 15.17 2.67
N ALA A 274 -11.90 13.88 2.55
CA ALA A 274 -12.20 13.12 1.33
C ALA A 274 -13.71 13.03 1.07
N PHE A 275 -14.53 12.84 2.12
CA PHE A 275 -15.98 12.85 2.01
C PHE A 275 -16.53 14.23 1.64
N ARG A 276 -16.03 15.32 2.24
CA ARG A 276 -16.39 16.69 1.85
C ARG A 276 -16.07 16.96 0.37
N LEU A 277 -14.90 16.52 -0.08
CA LEU A 277 -14.48 16.63 -1.48
C LEU A 277 -15.35 15.77 -2.41
N TYR A 278 -15.75 14.56 -1.98
CA TYR A 278 -16.63 13.66 -2.73
C TYR A 278 -18.00 14.28 -3.02
N ARG A 279 -18.53 15.07 -2.10
CA ARG A 279 -19.83 15.77 -2.29
C ARG A 279 -19.78 16.83 -3.38
N ARG A 280 -18.61 17.21 -3.87
CA ARG A 280 -18.43 18.09 -5.02
C ARG A 280 -18.69 17.34 -6.32
N LYS A 281 -19.09 18.08 -7.37
CA LYS A 281 -19.34 17.52 -8.70
C LYS A 281 -18.07 17.53 -9.57
N GLY A 282 -18.08 16.76 -10.63
CA GLY A 282 -17.02 16.75 -11.65
C GLY A 282 -15.74 16.05 -11.19
N ARG A 283 -14.58 16.50 -11.67
CA ARG A 283 -13.28 15.88 -11.44
C ARG A 283 -12.85 15.87 -9.96
N THR A 284 -13.32 16.82 -9.20
CA THR A 284 -13.06 16.89 -7.76
C THR A 284 -13.57 15.65 -7.04
N ARG A 285 -14.74 15.14 -7.47
CA ARG A 285 -15.28 13.87 -6.99
C ARG A 285 -14.38 12.68 -7.38
N ASP A 286 -13.86 12.66 -8.61
CA ASP A 286 -12.98 11.58 -9.07
C ASP A 286 -11.67 11.57 -8.25
N TYR A 287 -11.11 12.74 -7.92
CA TYR A 287 -9.95 12.84 -7.01
C TYR A 287 -10.27 12.29 -5.61
N ALA A 288 -11.42 12.67 -5.06
CA ALA A 288 -11.85 12.20 -3.75
C ALA A 288 -11.96 10.68 -3.70
N VAL A 289 -12.57 10.06 -4.72
CA VAL A 289 -12.73 8.61 -4.82
C VAL A 289 -11.38 7.92 -4.90
N THR A 290 -10.48 8.42 -5.74
CA THR A 290 -9.13 7.87 -5.91
C THR A 290 -8.34 7.91 -4.59
N LEU A 291 -8.32 9.07 -3.93
CA LEU A 291 -7.59 9.24 -2.66
C LEU A 291 -8.22 8.43 -1.54
N PHE A 292 -9.55 8.43 -1.43
CA PHE A 292 -10.29 7.63 -0.45
C PHE A 292 -9.98 6.14 -0.59
N ALA A 293 -10.08 5.60 -1.80
CA ALA A 293 -9.83 4.19 -2.07
C ALA A 293 -8.35 3.81 -1.83
N SER A 294 -7.42 4.70 -2.20
CA SER A 294 -5.98 4.52 -1.98
C SER A 294 -5.64 4.39 -0.50
N VAL A 295 -6.08 5.34 0.32
CA VAL A 295 -5.82 5.33 1.77
C VAL A 295 -6.56 4.19 2.46
N THR A 296 -7.78 3.86 1.99
CA THR A 296 -8.51 2.69 2.49
C THR A 296 -7.73 1.40 2.23
N GLY A 297 -7.19 1.21 1.03
CA GLY A 297 -6.37 0.04 0.69
C GLY A 297 -5.13 -0.08 1.59
N PHE A 298 -4.44 1.03 1.82
CA PHE A 298 -3.32 1.08 2.77
C PHE A 298 -3.74 0.72 4.19
N LEU A 299 -4.80 1.35 4.68
CA LEU A 299 -5.31 1.16 6.04
C LEU A 299 -5.71 -0.30 6.29
N LEU A 300 -6.43 -0.91 5.36
CA LEU A 300 -6.81 -2.32 5.44
C LEU A 300 -5.58 -3.25 5.52
N CYS A 301 -4.55 -3.00 4.71
CA CYS A 301 -3.29 -3.73 4.82
C CYS A 301 -2.62 -3.49 6.18
N GLY A 302 -2.65 -2.26 6.68
CA GLY A 302 -2.12 -1.88 7.99
C GLY A 302 -2.86 -2.51 9.18
N MET A 303 -4.13 -2.89 9.00
CA MET A 303 -4.88 -3.65 10.02
C MET A 303 -4.42 -5.10 10.16
N THR A 304 -3.66 -5.61 9.22
CA THR A 304 -3.17 -7.00 9.21
C THR A 304 -1.66 -7.12 9.27
N ASP A 305 -0.94 -6.00 9.22
CA ASP A 305 0.52 -5.95 9.41
C ASP A 305 1.00 -4.53 9.77
N CYS A 306 2.21 -4.40 10.30
CA CYS A 306 2.83 -3.12 10.65
C CYS A 306 3.55 -2.52 9.43
N VAL A 307 2.76 -2.08 8.44
CA VAL A 307 3.28 -1.57 7.16
C VAL A 307 4.17 -0.33 7.32
N PHE A 308 4.05 0.42 8.42
CA PHE A 308 4.88 1.59 8.70
C PHE A 308 6.33 1.25 9.05
N TYR A 309 6.65 0.01 9.40
CA TYR A 309 8.05 -0.41 9.56
C TYR A 309 8.81 -0.54 8.23
N GLY A 310 8.10 -0.61 7.13
CA GLY A 310 8.70 -0.51 5.81
C GLY A 310 8.92 0.97 5.43
N LEU A 311 10.17 1.38 5.19
CA LEU A 311 10.45 2.76 4.79
C LEU A 311 9.68 3.17 3.52
N LYS A 312 9.64 2.31 2.50
CA LYS A 312 8.90 2.60 1.26
C LYS A 312 7.39 2.75 1.48
N PRO A 313 6.69 1.84 2.22
CA PRO A 313 5.30 2.06 2.60
C PRO A 313 5.06 3.38 3.32
N LEU A 314 5.90 3.74 4.28
CA LEU A 314 5.80 5.00 5.00
C LEU A 314 5.96 6.20 4.04
N GLN A 315 6.98 6.18 3.18
CA GLN A 315 7.25 7.27 2.24
C GLN A 315 6.08 7.51 1.28
N TYR A 316 5.59 6.48 0.59
CA TYR A 316 4.49 6.70 -0.36
C TYR A 316 3.19 7.10 0.36
N MET A 317 2.96 6.63 1.58
CA MET A 317 1.80 7.04 2.34
C MET A 317 1.87 8.52 2.74
N MET A 318 3.04 9.01 3.17
CA MET A 318 3.26 10.43 3.44
C MET A 318 3.09 11.27 2.17
N MET A 319 3.51 10.77 1.01
CA MET A 319 3.26 11.43 -0.28
C MET A 319 1.77 11.51 -0.60
N ILE A 320 0.99 10.45 -0.35
CA ILE A 320 -0.47 10.45 -0.57
C ILE A 320 -1.13 11.45 0.37
N PHE A 321 -0.76 11.50 1.65
CA PHE A 321 -1.30 12.49 2.60
C PHE A 321 -0.95 13.91 2.19
N GLY A 322 0.30 14.19 1.80
CA GLY A 322 0.72 15.49 1.31
C GLY A 322 -0.04 15.93 0.05
N LEU A 323 -0.22 15.02 -0.90
CA LEU A 323 -1.02 15.26 -2.11
C LEU A 323 -2.51 15.49 -1.76
N SER A 324 -3.06 14.68 -0.86
CA SER A 324 -4.44 14.83 -0.39
C SER A 324 -4.67 16.20 0.23
N GLN A 325 -3.76 16.63 1.09
CA GLN A 325 -3.82 17.95 1.72
C GLN A 325 -3.76 19.08 0.68
N ALA A 326 -2.93 18.95 -0.36
CA ALA A 326 -2.88 19.92 -1.44
C ALA A 326 -4.20 19.97 -2.23
N VAL A 327 -4.80 18.81 -2.53
CA VAL A 327 -6.09 18.72 -3.20
C VAL A 327 -7.20 19.31 -2.32
N PHE A 328 -7.22 18.99 -1.04
CA PHE A 328 -8.21 19.51 -0.10
C PHE A 328 -8.10 21.04 0.03
N SER A 329 -6.88 21.57 0.21
CA SER A 329 -6.64 23.00 0.27
C SER A 329 -7.09 23.74 -0.99
N LEU A 330 -6.79 23.15 -2.18
CA LEU A 330 -7.14 23.79 -3.45
C LEU A 330 -8.66 23.86 -3.71
N TYR A 331 -9.41 22.87 -3.28
CA TYR A 331 -10.83 22.74 -3.64
C TYR A 331 -11.80 23.00 -2.49
N LEU A 332 -11.41 22.85 -1.22
CA LEU A 332 -12.27 23.12 -0.09
C LEU A 332 -12.18 24.58 0.38
N SER A 333 -10.96 25.16 0.48
CA SER A 333 -10.79 26.53 0.92
C SER A 333 -11.37 27.58 -0.04
N LYS A 334 -11.29 27.35 -1.36
CA LYS A 334 -11.91 28.27 -2.35
C LYS A 334 -13.41 28.40 -2.21
N SER A 335 -14.07 27.35 -1.78
CA SER A 335 -15.52 27.33 -1.61
C SER A 335 -16.00 28.01 -0.34
N GLU A 336 -15.18 28.01 0.70
CA GLU A 336 -15.50 28.75 1.92
C GLU A 336 -15.45 30.25 1.63
N ALA A 337 -14.45 30.70 0.88
CA ALA A 337 -14.35 32.11 0.44
C ALA A 337 -15.49 32.55 -0.50
N GLU A 338 -15.97 31.67 -1.42
CA GLU A 338 -17.11 31.97 -2.30
C GLU A 338 -18.44 32.01 -1.53
N ASN A 339 -18.62 31.17 -0.52
CA ASN A 339 -19.83 31.16 0.32
C ASN A 339 -19.87 32.39 1.27
N GLU A 340 -18.74 32.81 1.83
CA GLU A 340 -18.67 34.03 2.64
C GLU A 340 -19.00 35.30 1.82
N HIS A 341 -18.58 35.36 0.56
CA HIS A 341 -18.92 36.47 -0.35
C HIS A 341 -20.39 36.50 -0.77
N THR A 342 -21.08 35.33 -0.78
CA THR A 342 -22.51 35.24 -1.11
C THR A 342 -23.42 35.50 0.09
N VAL A 343 -22.96 35.25 1.31
CA VAL A 343 -23.73 35.52 2.54
C VAL A 343 -23.61 36.98 2.96
N ASN A 344 -22.57 37.69 2.55
CA ASN A 344 -22.37 39.12 2.84
C ASN A 344 -22.89 40.07 1.76
N LYS A 345 -23.59 39.58 0.76
CA LYS A 345 -24.39 40.32 -0.21
C LYS A 345 -25.88 40.11 0.02
#